data_b06be750e828336d7b123b9d13fd739c
#
_entry.id   b06be750e828336d7b123b9d13fd739c
#
_cell.length_a   1.000
_cell.length_b   1.000
_cell.length_c   1.000
_cell.angle_alpha   90.00
_cell.angle_beta   90.00
_cell.angle_gamma   90.00
#
_symmetry.space_group_name_H-M   'P 1'
#
loop_
_entity.id
_entity.type
_entity.pdbx_description
1 polymer ?
#
loop_
_entity_poly.entity_id
_entity_poly.type
_entity_poly.pdbx_seq_one_letter_code
_entity_poly.pdbx_strand_id
1 'polypeptide(L)'
;ADLWSDDWKKGFYPEGKVFSYFGPAWLVNFSMAADESGSIGNQGGWGAAQGPQGFFWGGTWICAAAGTDNADLVKDIMLKMTTDDDIMKDIVVKDDDFVNNSTVMDGLADGTIMGKDDKPYTSTILGGQNPLPMYIAGVKTLDLSNLSAYDQGCNEEFQKAMKDYFEGNCDK
;
A
#
# COMPACT_ATOMS: atom_id res chain seq x y z
N ALA A 1 -17.02 7.54 8.03
CA ALA A 1 -15.90 8.10 8.81
C ALA A 1 -14.89 8.71 7.85
N ASP A 2 -14.35 9.85 8.21
CA ASP A 2 -13.31 10.49 7.41
C ASP A 2 -12.01 9.68 7.48
N LEU A 3 -11.30 9.59 6.36
CA LEU A 3 -10.02 8.89 6.26
C LEU A 3 -9.05 9.41 7.34
N TRP A 4 -8.33 8.51 7.99
CA TRP A 4 -7.39 8.77 9.10
C TRP A 4 -8.03 9.21 10.41
N SER A 5 -9.35 9.37 10.49
CA SER A 5 -10.02 9.68 11.75
C SER A 5 -9.97 8.50 12.73
N ASP A 6 -10.19 8.77 14.01
CA ASP A 6 -10.27 7.71 15.02
C ASP A 6 -11.44 6.76 14.75
N ASP A 7 -12.54 7.24 14.20
CA ASP A 7 -13.67 6.41 13.81
C ASP A 7 -13.34 5.47 12.63
N TRP A 8 -12.53 5.93 11.68
CA TRP A 8 -12.03 5.10 10.61
C TRP A 8 -11.09 3.99 11.13
N LYS A 9 -10.20 4.34 12.07
CA LYS A 9 -9.27 3.39 12.70
C LYS A 9 -9.95 2.33 13.55
N LYS A 10 -11.11 2.62 14.16
CA LYS A 10 -11.90 1.62 14.90
C LYS A 10 -12.28 0.42 14.05
N GLY A 11 -12.37 0.58 12.73
CA GLY A 11 -12.66 -0.50 11.81
C GLY A 11 -11.55 -1.56 11.69
N PHE A 12 -10.34 -1.29 12.19
CA PHE A 12 -9.26 -2.29 12.25
C PHE A 12 -9.38 -3.23 13.45
N TYR A 13 -10.39 -3.04 14.28
CA TYR A 13 -10.71 -3.87 15.42
C TYR A 13 -12.09 -4.55 15.24
N PRO A 14 -12.33 -5.71 15.88
CA PRO A 14 -13.58 -6.46 15.72
C PRO A 14 -14.85 -5.65 16.03
N GLU A 15 -14.77 -4.73 16.98
CA GLU A 15 -15.86 -3.87 17.39
C GLU A 15 -16.32 -2.90 16.31
N GLY A 16 -15.43 -2.52 15.39
CA GLY A 16 -15.72 -1.60 14.30
C GLY A 16 -16.64 -2.17 13.23
N LYS A 17 -16.73 -3.51 13.13
CA LYS A 17 -17.61 -4.25 12.22
C LYS A 17 -17.49 -3.81 10.76
N VAL A 18 -16.27 -3.43 10.33
CA VAL A 18 -15.99 -3.06 8.94
C VAL A 18 -15.64 -4.31 8.16
N PHE A 19 -16.37 -4.56 7.08
CA PHE A 19 -16.17 -5.76 6.26
C PHE A 19 -14.94 -5.65 5.34
N SER A 20 -14.70 -4.48 4.74
CA SER A 20 -13.60 -4.31 3.78
C SER A 20 -13.11 -2.87 3.71
N TYR A 21 -11.86 -2.73 3.29
CA TYR A 21 -11.24 -1.47 2.89
C TYR A 21 -10.75 -1.56 1.45
N PHE A 22 -10.85 -0.47 0.72
CA PHE A 22 -10.15 -0.30 -0.55
C PHE A 22 -8.88 0.48 -0.26
N GLY A 23 -7.75 -0.06 -0.69
CA GLY A 23 -6.48 0.57 -0.40
C GLY A 23 -5.32 0.00 -1.22
N PRO A 24 -4.19 0.72 -1.24
CA PRO A 24 -2.94 0.24 -1.82
C PRO A 24 -2.24 -0.76 -0.90
N ALA A 25 -1.17 -1.40 -1.41
CA ALA A 25 -0.40 -2.38 -0.65
C ALA A 25 0.10 -1.85 0.70
N TRP A 26 0.62 -0.61 0.74
CA TRP A 26 1.14 0.00 1.97
C TRP A 26 0.08 0.15 3.09
N LEU A 27 -1.21 0.18 2.76
CA LEU A 27 -2.27 0.28 3.77
C LEU A 27 -2.27 -0.92 4.73
N VAL A 28 -1.88 -2.10 4.25
CA VAL A 28 -1.88 -3.35 5.03
C VAL A 28 -1.00 -3.21 6.25
N ASN A 29 0.29 -2.92 6.08
CA ASN A 29 1.20 -2.80 7.22
C ASN A 29 1.05 -1.44 7.93
N PHE A 30 0.96 -0.36 7.19
CA PHE A 30 0.94 0.99 7.76
C PHE A 30 -0.27 1.30 8.64
N SER A 31 -1.43 0.69 8.34
CA SER A 31 -2.67 0.99 9.06
C SER A 31 -3.38 -0.25 9.59
N MET A 32 -3.56 -1.28 8.75
CA MET A 32 -4.40 -2.44 9.10
C MET A 32 -3.68 -3.44 9.99
N ALA A 33 -2.34 -3.41 10.03
CA ALA A 33 -1.55 -4.21 10.97
C ALA A 33 -1.87 -3.87 12.41
N ALA A 34 -2.01 -2.58 12.73
CA ALA A 34 -2.21 -1.98 14.05
C ALA A 34 -1.44 -2.72 15.16
N ASP A 35 -0.44 -2.09 15.73
CA ASP A 35 0.45 -2.72 16.72
C ASP A 35 -0.24 -3.11 18.02
N GLU A 36 -1.49 -2.73 18.20
CA GLU A 36 -2.22 -2.94 19.44
C GLU A 36 -2.81 -4.35 19.50
N SER A 37 -2.69 -4.95 20.65
CA SER A 37 -3.31 -6.23 20.99
C SER A 37 -4.82 -6.17 20.72
N GLY A 38 -5.33 -7.14 19.96
CA GLY A 38 -6.75 -7.24 19.64
C GLY A 38 -7.14 -6.71 18.26
N SER A 39 -6.22 -6.06 17.51
CA SER A 39 -6.50 -5.69 16.14
C SER A 39 -6.68 -6.92 15.25
N ILE A 40 -7.51 -6.80 14.23
CA ILE A 40 -7.74 -7.87 13.25
C ILE A 40 -6.44 -8.23 12.54
N GLY A 41 -5.63 -7.25 12.16
CA GLY A 41 -4.36 -7.46 11.46
C GLY A 41 -3.33 -8.19 12.30
N ASN A 42 -3.22 -7.85 13.58
CA ASN A 42 -2.28 -8.55 14.49
C ASN A 42 -2.65 -10.02 14.72
N GLN A 43 -3.88 -10.40 14.46
CA GLN A 43 -4.36 -11.78 14.54
C GLN A 43 -4.34 -12.51 13.18
N GLY A 44 -3.86 -11.87 12.11
CA GLY A 44 -3.91 -12.42 10.76
C GLY A 44 -5.33 -12.56 10.21
N GLY A 45 -6.24 -11.71 10.65
CA GLY A 45 -7.66 -11.81 10.32
C GLY A 45 -8.08 -11.09 9.04
N TRP A 46 -7.17 -10.43 8.33
CA TRP A 46 -7.46 -9.83 7.04
C TRP A 46 -7.17 -10.78 5.88
N GLY A 47 -7.84 -10.57 4.76
CA GLY A 47 -7.53 -11.18 3.49
C GLY A 47 -7.55 -10.13 2.39
N ALA A 48 -6.69 -10.27 1.39
CA ALA A 48 -6.65 -9.39 0.24
C ALA A 48 -7.38 -10.03 -0.94
N ALA A 49 -8.16 -9.22 -1.65
CA ALA A 49 -8.83 -9.59 -2.89
C ALA A 49 -8.66 -8.48 -3.92
N GLN A 50 -8.60 -8.86 -5.19
CA GLN A 50 -8.50 -7.88 -6.26
C GLN A 50 -9.79 -7.06 -6.34
N GLY A 51 -9.63 -5.74 -6.34
CA GLY A 51 -10.72 -4.80 -6.64
C GLY A 51 -11.11 -4.81 -8.12
N PRO A 52 -12.13 -4.05 -8.49
CA PRO A 52 -12.61 -4.01 -9.88
C PRO A 52 -11.58 -3.45 -10.86
N GLN A 53 -10.64 -2.64 -10.40
CA GLN A 53 -9.58 -2.03 -11.20
C GLN A 53 -8.39 -1.69 -10.32
N GLY A 54 -7.16 -1.78 -10.88
CA GLY A 54 -5.97 -1.21 -10.26
C GLY A 54 -6.06 0.31 -10.18
N PHE A 55 -5.55 0.89 -9.11
CA PHE A 55 -5.50 2.34 -8.93
C PHE A 55 -4.18 2.74 -8.27
N PHE A 56 -3.77 3.98 -8.51
CA PHE A 56 -2.60 4.58 -7.91
C PHE A 56 -3.02 5.43 -6.70
N TRP A 57 -2.38 5.18 -5.57
CA TRP A 57 -2.57 6.00 -4.38
C TRP A 57 -1.28 6.11 -3.57
N GLY A 58 -0.64 7.27 -3.66
CA GLY A 58 0.55 7.61 -2.89
C GLY A 58 1.79 6.83 -3.32
N GLY A 59 2.52 6.34 -2.34
CA GLY A 59 3.85 5.74 -2.48
C GLY A 59 4.90 6.59 -1.79
N THR A 60 6.16 6.11 -1.80
CA THR A 60 7.28 6.84 -1.22
C THR A 60 8.17 7.43 -2.31
N TRP A 61 8.41 8.72 -2.23
CA TRP A 61 9.31 9.45 -3.13
C TRP A 61 10.61 9.78 -2.41
N ILE A 62 11.74 9.39 -2.98
CA ILE A 62 13.07 9.76 -2.47
C ILE A 62 13.57 10.93 -3.31
N CYS A 63 13.83 12.07 -2.66
CA CYS A 63 14.23 13.29 -3.32
C CYS A 63 15.54 13.80 -2.74
N ALA A 64 16.39 14.38 -3.60
CA ALA A 64 17.57 15.10 -3.20
C ALA A 64 17.23 16.58 -2.94
N ALA A 65 17.80 17.17 -1.89
CA ALA A 65 17.69 18.60 -1.66
C ALA A 65 18.48 19.35 -2.74
N ALA A 66 17.89 20.39 -3.33
CA ALA A 66 18.60 21.27 -4.25
C ALA A 66 19.78 21.96 -3.53
N GLY A 67 20.95 21.95 -4.15
CA GLY A 67 22.16 22.56 -3.59
C GLY A 67 22.88 21.71 -2.52
N THR A 68 22.57 20.41 -2.42
CA THR A 68 23.32 19.51 -1.53
C THR A 68 24.81 19.46 -1.91
N ASP A 69 25.67 19.53 -0.90
CA ASP A 69 27.14 19.38 -1.08
C ASP A 69 27.55 17.91 -1.28
N ASN A 70 26.63 16.96 -1.12
CA ASN A 70 26.86 15.51 -1.18
C ASN A 70 26.10 14.85 -2.33
N ALA A 71 26.02 15.48 -3.49
CA ALA A 71 25.19 15.04 -4.62
C ALA A 71 25.47 13.57 -5.04
N ASP A 72 26.74 13.18 -5.12
CA ASP A 72 27.13 11.83 -5.52
C ASP A 72 26.70 10.77 -4.49
N LEU A 73 26.88 11.05 -3.20
CA LEU A 73 26.43 10.15 -2.13
C LEU A 73 24.91 10.01 -2.11
N VAL A 74 24.18 11.11 -2.27
CA VAL A 74 22.71 11.10 -2.33
C VAL A 74 22.23 10.31 -3.53
N LYS A 75 22.87 10.47 -4.70
CA LYS A 75 22.58 9.69 -5.90
C LYS A 75 22.77 8.18 -5.64
N ASP A 76 23.86 7.78 -5.01
CA ASP A 76 24.15 6.39 -4.69
C ASP A 76 23.10 5.80 -3.73
N ILE A 77 22.69 6.57 -2.72
CA ILE A 77 21.61 6.17 -1.79
C ILE A 77 20.31 5.99 -2.56
N MET A 78 19.93 6.97 -3.39
CA MET A 78 18.68 6.90 -4.18
C MET A 78 18.69 5.69 -5.10
N LEU A 79 19.79 5.41 -5.80
CA LEU A 79 19.92 4.24 -6.66
C LEU A 79 19.77 2.95 -5.87
N LYS A 80 20.50 2.79 -4.76
CA LYS A 80 20.40 1.58 -3.93
C LYS A 80 19.00 1.37 -3.39
N MET A 81 18.37 2.40 -2.85
CA MET A 81 17.02 2.29 -2.28
C MET A 81 15.91 2.06 -3.30
N THR A 82 16.20 2.20 -4.60
CA THR A 82 15.18 2.03 -5.66
C THR A 82 15.48 0.89 -6.63
N THR A 83 16.71 0.33 -6.62
CA THR A 83 17.11 -0.67 -7.61
C THR A 83 17.85 -1.87 -7.03
N ASP A 84 18.31 -1.82 -5.78
CA ASP A 84 19.02 -2.94 -5.15
C ASP A 84 18.03 -4.04 -4.76
N ASP A 85 18.21 -5.24 -5.30
CA ASP A 85 17.27 -6.36 -5.12
C ASP A 85 17.17 -6.80 -3.65
N ASP A 86 18.28 -6.78 -2.90
CA ASP A 86 18.27 -7.19 -1.49
C ASP A 86 17.50 -6.18 -0.64
N ILE A 87 17.70 -4.88 -0.87
CA ILE A 87 16.97 -3.82 -0.17
C ILE A 87 15.49 -3.88 -0.52
N MET A 88 15.16 -4.02 -1.80
CA MET A 88 13.78 -4.12 -2.27
C MET A 88 13.07 -5.36 -1.69
N LYS A 89 13.75 -6.50 -1.67
CA LYS A 89 13.25 -7.70 -1.02
C LYS A 89 12.99 -7.49 0.47
N ASP A 90 13.93 -6.86 1.17
CA ASP A 90 13.83 -6.58 2.59
C ASP A 90 12.61 -5.71 2.93
N ILE A 91 12.34 -4.68 2.14
CA ILE A 91 11.15 -3.84 2.29
C ILE A 91 9.87 -4.69 2.19
N VAL A 92 9.75 -5.51 1.15
CA VAL A 92 8.55 -6.35 0.97
C VAL A 92 8.37 -7.34 2.11
N VAL A 93 9.45 -8.03 2.47
CA VAL A 93 9.39 -9.13 3.45
C VAL A 93 9.21 -8.63 4.88
N LYS A 94 9.75 -7.45 5.23
CA LYS A 94 9.68 -6.90 6.58
C LYS A 94 8.45 -6.04 6.80
N ASP A 95 8.04 -5.29 5.77
CA ASP A 95 7.01 -4.28 5.89
C ASP A 95 5.70 -4.66 5.16
N ASP A 96 5.59 -5.87 4.61
CA ASP A 96 4.42 -6.33 3.83
C ASP A 96 4.00 -5.33 2.74
N ASP A 97 4.99 -4.67 2.10
CA ASP A 97 4.75 -3.60 1.13
C ASP A 97 4.97 -4.08 -0.31
N PHE A 98 4.85 -3.17 -1.25
CA PHE A 98 5.05 -3.38 -2.68
C PHE A 98 6.08 -2.38 -3.22
N VAL A 99 7.07 -2.88 -3.98
CA VAL A 99 8.15 -2.06 -4.51
C VAL A 99 8.15 -2.00 -6.04
N ASN A 100 8.82 -1.01 -6.62
CA ASN A 100 8.93 -0.81 -8.07
C ASN A 100 10.02 -1.68 -8.76
N ASN A 101 10.43 -2.78 -8.13
CA ASN A 101 11.38 -3.75 -8.68
C ASN A 101 10.63 -5.00 -9.14
N SER A 102 10.42 -5.15 -10.45
CA SER A 102 9.68 -6.27 -11.01
C SER A 102 10.36 -7.62 -10.78
N THR A 103 11.69 -7.69 -10.82
CA THR A 103 12.44 -8.92 -10.57
C THR A 103 12.13 -9.48 -9.18
N VAL A 104 12.20 -8.62 -8.16
CA VAL A 104 11.92 -9.00 -6.79
C VAL A 104 10.45 -9.32 -6.59
N MET A 105 9.54 -8.52 -7.17
CA MET A 105 8.11 -8.76 -7.04
C MET A 105 7.67 -10.06 -7.68
N ASP A 106 8.08 -10.31 -8.92
CA ASP A 106 7.76 -11.55 -9.63
C ASP A 106 8.37 -12.77 -8.91
N GLY A 107 9.63 -12.66 -8.46
CA GLY A 107 10.32 -13.75 -7.76
C GLY A 107 9.72 -14.10 -6.41
N LEU A 108 9.30 -13.13 -5.61
CA LEU A 108 8.58 -13.37 -4.34
C LEU A 108 7.14 -13.87 -4.59
N ALA A 109 6.54 -13.46 -5.71
CA ALA A 109 5.19 -13.90 -6.06
C ALA A 109 5.14 -15.37 -6.48
N ASP A 110 6.12 -15.84 -7.25
CA ASP A 110 6.19 -17.21 -7.78
C ASP A 110 7.05 -18.17 -6.92
N GLY A 111 7.73 -17.65 -5.90
CA GLY A 111 8.56 -18.44 -4.99
C GLY A 111 9.97 -18.76 -5.50
N THR A 112 10.42 -18.14 -6.60
CA THR A 112 11.84 -18.25 -7.04
C THR A 112 12.78 -17.42 -6.17
N ILE A 113 12.27 -16.37 -5.54
CA ILE A 113 12.93 -15.64 -4.45
C ILE A 113 12.21 -16.00 -3.16
N MET A 114 12.98 -16.46 -2.17
CA MET A 114 12.44 -16.80 -0.87
C MET A 114 12.29 -15.57 0.02
N GLY A 115 11.26 -15.57 0.85
CA GLY A 115 11.02 -14.58 1.88
C GLY A 115 11.83 -14.85 3.14
N LYS A 116 11.21 -14.66 4.30
CA LYS A 116 11.81 -14.85 5.61
C LYS A 116 12.08 -16.34 5.89
N ASP A 117 13.25 -16.64 6.50
CA ASP A 117 13.66 -17.98 6.93
C ASP A 117 13.69 -19.01 5.77
N ASP A 118 14.06 -18.57 4.57
CA ASP A 118 14.11 -19.39 3.35
C ASP A 118 12.77 -20.08 3.01
N LYS A 119 11.66 -19.40 3.32
CA LYS A 119 10.30 -19.86 2.99
C LYS A 119 9.68 -18.97 1.92
N PRO A 120 8.69 -19.47 1.17
CA PRO A 120 7.88 -18.60 0.30
C PRO A 120 7.31 -17.41 1.07
N TYR A 121 7.29 -16.24 0.43
CA TYR A 121 6.75 -15.03 1.06
C TYR A 121 5.25 -15.18 1.31
N THR A 122 4.84 -14.80 2.51
CA THR A 122 3.43 -14.68 2.92
C THR A 122 3.30 -13.54 3.95
N SER A 123 2.17 -12.84 3.90
CA SER A 123 1.84 -11.82 4.89
C SER A 123 1.14 -12.44 6.10
N THR A 124 1.67 -12.18 7.29
CA THR A 124 1.03 -12.62 8.55
C THR A 124 -0.25 -11.83 8.84
N ILE A 125 -0.32 -10.57 8.42
CA ILE A 125 -1.48 -9.68 8.56
C ILE A 125 -2.66 -10.21 7.73
N LEU A 126 -2.34 -10.81 6.58
CA LEU A 126 -3.31 -11.39 5.63
C LEU A 126 -3.50 -12.91 5.83
N GLY A 127 -3.30 -13.40 7.06
CA GLY A 127 -3.56 -14.80 7.38
C GLY A 127 -2.68 -15.81 6.64
N GLY A 128 -1.49 -15.42 6.22
CA GLY A 128 -0.57 -16.26 5.46
C GLY A 128 -0.76 -16.19 3.94
N GLN A 129 -1.58 -15.30 3.44
CA GLN A 129 -1.74 -15.07 2.01
C GLN A 129 -0.50 -14.41 1.42
N ASN A 130 -0.11 -14.77 0.19
CA ASN A 130 0.81 -14.00 -0.64
C ASN A 130 0.00 -13.06 -1.55
N PRO A 131 -0.05 -11.76 -1.29
CA PRO A 131 -0.85 -10.82 -2.08
C PRO A 131 -0.16 -10.34 -3.37
N LEU A 132 1.15 -10.62 -3.53
CA LEU A 132 1.96 -10.05 -4.62
C LEU A 132 1.45 -10.38 -6.03
N PRO A 133 0.99 -11.61 -6.34
CA PRO A 133 0.42 -11.89 -7.66
C PRO A 133 -0.76 -10.96 -8.00
N MET A 134 -1.58 -10.66 -7.03
CA MET A 134 -2.72 -9.75 -7.18
C MET A 134 -2.26 -8.29 -7.36
N TYR A 135 -1.29 -7.82 -6.57
CA TYR A 135 -0.74 -6.47 -6.71
C TYR A 135 -0.07 -6.27 -8.07
N ILE A 136 0.71 -7.25 -8.53
CA ILE A 136 1.34 -7.25 -9.86
C ILE A 136 0.27 -7.17 -10.97
N ALA A 137 -0.80 -7.95 -10.85
CA ALA A 137 -1.91 -7.88 -11.80
C ALA A 137 -2.57 -6.49 -11.81
N GLY A 138 -2.77 -5.89 -10.64
CA GLY A 138 -3.31 -4.54 -10.51
C GLY A 138 -2.43 -3.49 -11.18
N VAL A 139 -1.12 -3.53 -10.93
CA VAL A 139 -0.16 -2.58 -11.55
C VAL A 139 -0.19 -2.65 -13.08
N LYS A 140 -0.32 -3.83 -13.65
CA LYS A 140 -0.40 -4.00 -15.11
C LYS A 140 -1.62 -3.36 -15.77
N THR A 141 -2.63 -3.01 -14.97
CA THR A 141 -3.85 -2.33 -15.46
C THR A 141 -3.82 -0.82 -15.27
N LEU A 142 -2.77 -0.27 -14.65
CA LEU A 142 -2.66 1.16 -14.43
C LEU A 142 -2.34 1.89 -15.74
N ASP A 143 -3.12 2.91 -16.03
CA ASP A 143 -2.84 3.90 -17.06
C ASP A 143 -2.65 5.27 -16.40
N LEU A 144 -1.41 5.72 -16.33
CA LEU A 144 -1.03 6.98 -15.72
C LEU A 144 -0.83 8.11 -16.75
N SER A 145 -1.22 7.89 -18.00
CA SER A 145 -1.03 8.86 -19.08
C SER A 145 -1.79 10.18 -18.89
N ASN A 146 -2.86 10.15 -18.11
CA ASN A 146 -3.70 11.31 -17.82
C ASN A 146 -3.44 11.98 -16.47
N LEU A 147 -2.37 11.58 -15.75
CA LEU A 147 -2.02 12.22 -14.49
C LEU A 147 -1.71 13.70 -14.68
N SER A 148 -2.24 14.51 -13.77
CA SER A 148 -2.07 15.96 -13.77
C SER A 148 -1.79 16.51 -12.37
N ALA A 149 -1.28 17.73 -12.30
CA ALA A 149 -1.06 18.42 -11.03
C ALA A 149 -2.39 18.75 -10.29
N TYR A 150 -3.53 18.58 -10.95
CA TYR A 150 -4.84 18.89 -10.39
C TYR A 150 -5.58 17.70 -9.79
N ASP A 151 -5.09 16.46 -9.97
CA ASP A 151 -5.79 15.23 -9.59
C ASP A 151 -6.13 15.22 -8.11
N GLN A 152 -5.19 15.61 -7.25
CA GLN A 152 -5.42 15.67 -5.81
C GLN A 152 -6.53 16.67 -5.46
N GLY A 153 -6.47 17.87 -6.01
CA GLY A 153 -7.48 18.91 -5.79
C GLY A 153 -8.86 18.49 -6.31
N CYS A 154 -8.92 17.89 -7.49
CA CYS A 154 -10.17 17.36 -8.05
C CYS A 154 -10.78 16.27 -7.15
N ASN A 155 -9.95 15.36 -6.62
CA ASN A 155 -10.41 14.33 -5.71
C ASN A 155 -10.96 14.90 -4.40
N GLU A 156 -10.27 15.87 -3.81
CA GLU A 156 -10.73 16.54 -2.58
C GLU A 156 -12.06 17.29 -2.79
N GLU A 157 -12.18 18.04 -3.88
CA GLU A 157 -13.42 18.77 -4.19
C GLU A 157 -14.57 17.81 -4.52
N PHE A 158 -14.31 16.71 -5.21
CA PHE A 158 -15.32 15.67 -5.44
C PHE A 158 -15.81 15.06 -4.12
N GLN A 159 -14.90 14.71 -3.21
CA GLN A 159 -15.26 14.16 -1.90
C GLN A 159 -16.11 15.14 -1.09
N LYS A 160 -15.76 16.43 -1.08
CA LYS A 160 -16.54 17.47 -0.42
C LYS A 160 -17.95 17.60 -1.01
N ALA A 161 -18.03 17.65 -2.34
CA ALA A 161 -19.33 17.79 -3.04
C ALA A 161 -20.24 16.57 -2.81
N MET A 162 -19.67 15.38 -2.65
CA MET A 162 -20.44 14.14 -2.46
C MET A 162 -20.70 13.79 -1.00
N LYS A 163 -20.15 14.56 -0.05
CA LYS A 163 -20.24 14.24 1.38
C LYS A 163 -21.69 14.08 1.84
N ASP A 164 -22.51 15.08 1.60
CA ASP A 164 -23.92 15.07 2.04
C ASP A 164 -24.72 13.92 1.42
N TYR A 165 -24.41 13.57 0.17
CA TYR A 165 -25.01 12.42 -0.49
C TYR A 165 -24.62 11.09 0.18
N PHE A 166 -23.33 10.90 0.47
CA PHE A 166 -22.87 9.68 1.14
C PHE A 166 -23.36 9.57 2.60
N GLU A 167 -23.59 10.68 3.25
CA GLU A 167 -24.14 10.73 4.61
C GLU A 167 -25.67 10.60 4.63
N GLY A 168 -26.33 10.57 3.46
CA GLY A 168 -27.78 10.49 3.35
C GLY A 168 -28.54 11.77 3.68
N ASN A 169 -27.84 12.91 3.64
CA ASN A 169 -28.40 14.22 3.97
C ASN A 169 -29.04 14.90 2.74
N CYS A 170 -28.81 14.41 1.54
CA CYS A 170 -29.46 14.87 0.32
C CYS A 170 -29.68 13.74 -0.68
N ASP A 171 -30.62 13.93 -1.59
CA ASP A 171 -30.85 13.05 -2.74
C ASP A 171 -29.89 13.39 -3.89
N LYS A 172 -29.84 12.52 -4.92
CA LYS A 172 -29.01 12.70 -6.12
C LYS A 172 -29.32 13.99 -6.87
#